data_2f8ada94a2970cffe8ad66fa373b602f
#
_entry.id   2f8ada94a2970cffe8ad66fa373b602f
#
_cell.length_a   1.000
_cell.length_b   1.000
_cell.length_c   1.000
_cell.angle_alpha   90.00
_cell.angle_beta   90.00
_cell.angle_gamma   90.00
#
_symmetry.space_group_name_H-M   'P 1'
#
loop_
_entity.id
_entity.type
_entity.pdbx_description
1 polymer ?
#
loop_
_entity_poly.entity_id
_entity_poly.type
_entity_poly.pdbx_seq_one_letter_code
_entity_poly.pdbx_strand_id
1 'polypeptide(L)'
;MPAPVSSGSAGTAPSAGPVAPLAVAPLAVVPVKVTYVLRALVPSLDSLFPVRDSLTAARCANAAGFVCHQYVYRREPLRLRGEGNRLYIDTDLSFRAQLGVLGGARVAGCGYAPEPMRRSALSMSTALYWRRDWRIGAQDSRLAATLLDPCKVTVLGVDARKSMQSILDRQLITFAAQADTTIPQVADFRPLADSLWRSFLEPTALDSLSSLWLVLDPESVRVTPFEGNGMNITTTLVLYARPRVVAGAKPVVRARPLPALALGTAPPEFSVPVTVELPFAEMARRATQLLSEETRNETVKVDSVFVRGVGDTVLVDLAVSGALRGRLQLASRPRWDAAARELRLDDLDWTLQSRGALSRVKATLATPLVALAVRRATGGGKLPLGAQLDSARAELLIKLNGALAPGVVMGSSVRDVQITEVTTTPSGIVVRARLTGQSGVWIQ
;
A
#
# COMPACT_ATOMS: atom_id res chain seq x y z
N MET A 1 -16.40 37.12 72.35
CA MET A 1 -16.84 36.87 71.00
C MET A 1 -15.61 36.97 70.10
N PRO A 2 -15.08 35.90 69.51
CA PRO A 2 -14.00 35.95 68.55
C PRO A 2 -14.56 36.06 67.13
N ALA A 3 -13.89 36.87 66.27
CA ALA A 3 -14.21 37.13 64.90
C ALA A 3 -13.94 35.91 63.99
N PRO A 4 -14.66 35.75 62.84
CA PRO A 4 -14.50 34.60 61.96
C PRO A 4 -13.26 34.74 61.06
N VAL A 5 -12.55 33.61 60.91
CA VAL A 5 -11.40 33.39 60.00
C VAL A 5 -11.93 33.32 58.57
N SER A 6 -11.43 34.16 57.68
CA SER A 6 -11.73 34.12 56.23
C SER A 6 -11.06 32.91 55.55
N SER A 7 -11.86 32.03 54.93
CA SER A 7 -11.45 30.92 54.12
C SER A 7 -10.80 31.43 52.82
N GLY A 8 -9.56 30.97 52.58
CA GLY A 8 -8.81 31.26 51.37
C GLY A 8 -9.48 30.65 50.10
N SER A 9 -9.57 31.40 49.07
CA SER A 9 -10.07 30.99 47.77
C SER A 9 -9.15 29.93 47.12
N ALA A 10 -9.73 28.78 46.83
CA ALA A 10 -9.11 27.78 45.98
C ALA A 10 -8.86 28.34 44.56
N GLY A 11 -7.60 28.38 44.14
CA GLY A 11 -7.21 28.79 42.82
C GLY A 11 -7.81 27.84 41.77
N THR A 12 -8.65 28.38 40.93
CA THR A 12 -9.21 27.69 39.74
C THR A 12 -8.08 27.29 38.81
N ALA A 13 -7.94 26.00 38.50
CA ALA A 13 -7.06 25.50 37.45
C ALA A 13 -7.44 26.17 36.11
N PRO A 14 -6.47 26.59 35.27
CA PRO A 14 -6.77 27.18 33.98
C PRO A 14 -7.50 26.15 33.11
N SER A 15 -8.71 26.49 32.65
CA SER A 15 -9.48 25.70 31.71
C SER A 15 -8.67 25.55 30.41
N ALA A 16 -8.47 24.32 29.94
CA ALA A 16 -7.88 24.08 28.63
C ALA A 16 -8.74 24.82 27.56
N GLY A 17 -8.19 25.84 26.96
CA GLY A 17 -8.81 26.53 25.83
C GLY A 17 -9.07 25.53 24.67
N PRO A 18 -9.98 25.87 23.75
CA PRO A 18 -10.29 25.02 22.62
C PRO A 18 -9.00 24.72 21.82
N VAL A 19 -8.69 23.44 21.66
CA VAL A 19 -7.59 22.95 20.82
C VAL A 19 -7.87 23.46 19.41
N ALA A 20 -6.98 24.31 18.87
CA ALA A 20 -7.09 24.77 17.49
C ALA A 20 -7.19 23.55 16.56
N PRO A 21 -8.09 23.56 15.56
CA PRO A 21 -8.21 22.44 14.65
C PRO A 21 -6.86 22.19 13.98
N LEU A 22 -6.34 20.99 14.14
CA LEU A 22 -5.10 20.53 13.51
C LEU A 22 -5.19 20.77 12.00
N ALA A 23 -4.17 21.41 11.44
CA ALA A 23 -4.08 21.63 10.00
C ALA A 23 -4.26 20.28 9.30
N VAL A 24 -5.16 20.21 8.32
CA VAL A 24 -5.43 18.97 7.57
C VAL A 24 -4.12 18.44 6.99
N ALA A 25 -3.77 17.20 7.33
CA ALA A 25 -2.55 16.58 6.81
C ALA A 25 -2.55 16.59 5.27
N PRO A 26 -1.41 16.90 4.64
CA PRO A 26 -1.34 16.99 3.18
C PRO A 26 -1.59 15.63 2.54
N LEU A 27 -2.14 15.63 1.33
CA LEU A 27 -2.50 14.43 0.61
C LEU A 27 -1.25 13.72 0.06
N ALA A 28 -1.11 12.46 0.41
CA ALA A 28 -0.14 11.55 -0.19
C ALA A 28 -0.75 10.87 -1.41
N VAL A 29 0.06 10.66 -2.44
CA VAL A 29 -0.29 9.92 -3.65
C VAL A 29 0.70 8.79 -3.82
N VAL A 30 0.22 7.56 -3.70
CA VAL A 30 1.06 6.35 -3.73
C VAL A 30 0.65 5.47 -4.90
N PRO A 31 1.32 5.60 -6.08
CA PRO A 31 1.15 4.68 -7.18
C PRO A 31 1.85 3.36 -6.87
N VAL A 32 1.15 2.25 -7.05
CA VAL A 32 1.67 0.88 -6.96
C VAL A 32 1.46 0.21 -8.30
N LYS A 33 2.54 0.02 -9.06
CA LYS A 33 2.48 -0.67 -10.34
C LYS A 33 2.31 -2.17 -10.11
N VAL A 34 1.19 -2.74 -10.54
CA VAL A 34 0.92 -4.17 -10.48
C VAL A 34 1.27 -4.78 -11.83
N THR A 35 2.20 -5.72 -11.84
CA THR A 35 2.60 -6.49 -13.01
C THR A 35 2.17 -7.93 -12.84
N TYR A 36 1.31 -8.39 -13.73
CA TYR A 36 0.85 -9.76 -13.79
C TYR A 36 1.60 -10.49 -14.90
N VAL A 37 2.37 -11.53 -14.53
CA VAL A 37 3.07 -12.39 -15.49
C VAL A 37 2.08 -13.43 -16.00
N LEU A 38 1.75 -13.39 -17.30
CA LEU A 38 0.71 -14.22 -17.90
C LEU A 38 0.95 -15.73 -17.74
N ARG A 39 2.19 -16.14 -17.58
CA ARG A 39 2.52 -17.55 -17.31
C ARG A 39 1.82 -18.09 -16.05
N ALA A 40 1.58 -17.24 -15.04
CA ALA A 40 0.87 -17.62 -13.83
C ALA A 40 -0.61 -18.01 -14.08
N LEU A 41 -1.19 -17.62 -15.21
CA LEU A 41 -2.55 -18.02 -15.60
C LEU A 41 -2.62 -19.44 -16.15
N VAL A 42 -1.50 -20.00 -16.64
CA VAL A 42 -1.50 -21.27 -17.35
C VAL A 42 -2.15 -22.42 -16.56
N PRO A 43 -1.81 -22.64 -15.26
CA PRO A 43 -2.43 -23.71 -14.50
C PRO A 43 -3.95 -23.59 -14.39
N SER A 44 -4.46 -22.38 -14.19
CA SER A 44 -5.90 -22.09 -14.12
C SER A 44 -6.58 -22.30 -15.48
N LEU A 45 -5.93 -21.86 -16.55
CA LEU A 45 -6.42 -22.07 -17.91
C LEU A 45 -6.38 -23.54 -18.32
N ASP A 46 -5.36 -24.30 -17.89
CA ASP A 46 -5.27 -25.74 -18.13
C ASP A 46 -6.38 -26.52 -17.41
N SER A 47 -6.87 -26.03 -16.27
CA SER A 47 -8.01 -26.62 -15.59
C SER A 47 -9.34 -26.35 -16.29
N LEU A 48 -9.48 -25.17 -16.91
CA LEU A 48 -10.68 -24.76 -17.66
C LEU A 48 -10.70 -25.33 -19.08
N PHE A 49 -9.53 -25.45 -19.70
CA PHE A 49 -9.33 -25.97 -21.04
C PHE A 49 -8.21 -27.01 -21.01
N PRO A 50 -8.50 -28.26 -20.65
CA PRO A 50 -7.50 -29.29 -20.43
C PRO A 50 -6.71 -29.64 -21.71
N VAL A 51 -5.47 -30.10 -21.53
CA VAL A 51 -4.60 -30.49 -22.66
C VAL A 51 -5.22 -31.59 -23.50
N ARG A 52 -6.06 -32.46 -22.91
CA ARG A 52 -6.81 -33.51 -23.58
C ARG A 52 -8.20 -33.59 -22.98
N ASP A 53 -9.18 -33.73 -23.87
CA ASP A 53 -10.56 -34.02 -23.46
C ASP A 53 -11.24 -34.88 -24.53
N SER A 54 -12.27 -35.60 -24.11
CA SER A 54 -13.01 -36.47 -25.00
C SER A 54 -14.45 -36.62 -24.56
N LEU A 55 -15.33 -36.66 -25.53
CA LEU A 55 -16.71 -37.04 -25.40
C LEU A 55 -16.94 -38.35 -26.20
N THR A 56 -16.76 -39.49 -25.54
CA THR A 56 -16.86 -40.82 -26.18
C THR A 56 -18.26 -41.36 -26.18
N ALA A 57 -19.08 -41.03 -25.18
CA ALA A 57 -20.52 -41.32 -25.20
C ALA A 57 -21.22 -40.26 -26.05
N ALA A 58 -21.99 -40.69 -27.03
CA ALA A 58 -22.74 -39.78 -27.88
C ALA A 58 -23.68 -38.91 -27.03
N ARG A 59 -23.37 -37.62 -26.92
CA ARG A 59 -24.34 -36.63 -26.40
C ARG A 59 -25.16 -36.13 -27.56
N CYS A 60 -26.45 -36.40 -27.50
CA CYS A 60 -27.37 -35.92 -28.49
C CYS A 60 -27.93 -34.60 -27.98
N ALA A 61 -27.56 -33.49 -28.63
CA ALA A 61 -28.05 -32.16 -28.29
C ALA A 61 -29.44 -31.94 -28.87
N ASN A 62 -30.37 -31.59 -28.02
CA ASN A 62 -31.77 -31.35 -28.40
C ASN A 62 -32.01 -29.90 -28.80
N ALA A 63 -32.08 -29.61 -30.13
CA ALA A 63 -33.24 -28.83 -30.56
C ALA A 63 -34.17 -29.67 -31.44
N ALA A 64 -33.73 -30.83 -31.91
CA ALA A 64 -34.54 -31.76 -32.68
C ALA A 64 -34.20 -33.25 -32.41
N GLY A 65 -33.44 -33.57 -31.34
CA GLY A 65 -33.23 -34.92 -30.84
C GLY A 65 -32.48 -35.92 -31.72
N PHE A 66 -31.99 -35.52 -32.89
CA PHE A 66 -31.48 -36.42 -33.88
C PHE A 66 -29.97 -36.35 -34.15
N VAL A 67 -29.28 -35.27 -33.72
CA VAL A 67 -27.85 -35.12 -34.02
C VAL A 67 -27.05 -35.36 -32.75
N CYS A 68 -26.22 -36.38 -32.78
CA CYS A 68 -25.30 -36.72 -31.72
C CYS A 68 -23.88 -36.39 -32.12
N HIS A 69 -23.09 -35.85 -31.23
CA HIS A 69 -21.68 -35.52 -31.48
C HIS A 69 -20.74 -36.26 -30.52
N GLN A 70 -19.60 -36.61 -31.03
CA GLN A 70 -18.47 -37.17 -30.26
C GLN A 70 -17.20 -36.44 -30.69
N TYR A 71 -16.27 -36.30 -29.77
CA TYR A 71 -14.99 -35.70 -30.08
C TYR A 71 -13.89 -36.25 -29.18
N VAL A 72 -12.67 -36.16 -29.67
CA VAL A 72 -11.44 -36.30 -28.88
C VAL A 72 -10.51 -35.19 -29.39
N TYR A 73 -9.96 -34.40 -28.48
CA TYR A 73 -8.92 -33.46 -28.86
C TYR A 73 -7.70 -33.56 -27.95
N ARG A 74 -6.58 -33.07 -28.50
CA ARG A 74 -5.35 -32.77 -27.80
C ARG A 74 -4.89 -31.41 -28.27
N ARG A 75 -4.61 -30.50 -27.34
CA ARG A 75 -4.03 -29.19 -27.65
C ARG A 75 -2.55 -29.11 -27.33
N GLU A 76 -1.85 -28.23 -28.01
CA GLU A 76 -0.52 -27.79 -27.69
C GLU A 76 -0.55 -26.81 -26.48
N PRO A 77 0.62 -26.47 -25.88
CA PRO A 77 0.69 -25.47 -24.81
C PRO A 77 0.07 -24.14 -25.22
N LEU A 78 -0.61 -23.48 -24.26
CA LEU A 78 -1.21 -22.17 -24.48
C LEU A 78 -0.11 -21.12 -24.67
N ARG A 79 -0.24 -20.31 -25.70
CA ARG A 79 0.58 -19.13 -25.96
C ARG A 79 -0.21 -17.91 -25.54
N LEU A 80 0.29 -17.20 -24.52
CA LEU A 80 -0.36 -16.04 -23.91
C LEU A 80 0.37 -14.76 -24.32
N ARG A 81 -0.38 -13.72 -24.63
CA ARG A 81 0.18 -12.42 -25.01
C ARG A 81 -0.76 -11.30 -24.59
N GLY A 82 -0.20 -10.25 -23.98
CA GLY A 82 -0.87 -8.98 -23.71
C GLY A 82 -0.47 -7.91 -24.71
N GLU A 83 -1.44 -7.13 -25.21
CA GLU A 83 -1.21 -5.99 -26.10
C GLU A 83 -2.28 -4.93 -25.86
N GLY A 84 -1.86 -3.71 -25.47
CA GLY A 84 -2.79 -2.70 -24.98
C GLY A 84 -3.62 -3.24 -23.81
N ASN A 85 -4.92 -3.08 -23.87
CA ASN A 85 -5.81 -3.65 -22.84
C ASN A 85 -6.33 -5.05 -23.19
N ARG A 86 -5.76 -5.74 -24.21
CA ARG A 86 -6.23 -7.06 -24.66
C ARG A 86 -5.30 -8.19 -24.22
N LEU A 87 -5.92 -9.26 -23.79
CA LEU A 87 -5.30 -10.56 -23.58
C LEU A 87 -5.59 -11.45 -24.79
N TYR A 88 -4.54 -12.06 -25.33
CA TYR A 88 -4.60 -13.04 -26.41
C TYR A 88 -4.17 -14.41 -25.88
N ILE A 89 -4.87 -15.45 -26.28
CA ILE A 89 -4.61 -16.84 -25.94
C ILE A 89 -4.71 -17.65 -27.24
N ASP A 90 -3.59 -18.22 -27.66
CA ASP A 90 -3.49 -19.00 -28.88
C ASP A 90 -3.02 -20.42 -28.58
N THR A 91 -3.55 -21.41 -29.30
CA THR A 91 -3.07 -22.79 -29.27
C THR A 91 -3.44 -23.53 -30.54
N ASP A 92 -2.73 -24.62 -30.83
CA ASP A 92 -3.05 -25.53 -31.89
C ASP A 92 -3.72 -26.78 -31.32
N LEU A 93 -4.75 -27.25 -31.99
CA LEU A 93 -5.50 -28.47 -31.65
C LEU A 93 -5.25 -29.56 -32.65
N SER A 94 -5.07 -30.79 -32.17
CA SER A 94 -5.27 -32.01 -32.93
C SER A 94 -6.56 -32.65 -32.47
N PHE A 95 -7.50 -32.87 -33.36
CA PHE A 95 -8.82 -33.39 -33.01
C PHE A 95 -9.34 -34.46 -33.97
N ARG A 96 -10.25 -35.26 -33.48
CA ARG A 96 -11.19 -36.06 -34.26
C ARG A 96 -12.60 -35.77 -33.77
N ALA A 97 -13.52 -35.60 -34.68
CA ALA A 97 -14.93 -35.33 -34.34
C ALA A 97 -15.82 -36.11 -35.31
N GLN A 98 -16.95 -36.57 -34.79
CA GLN A 98 -17.98 -37.19 -35.62
C GLN A 98 -19.38 -36.69 -35.22
N LEU A 99 -20.22 -36.62 -36.21
CA LEU A 99 -21.64 -36.40 -36.07
C LEU A 99 -22.37 -37.70 -36.43
N GLY A 100 -23.31 -38.07 -35.59
CA GLY A 100 -24.17 -39.25 -35.80
C GLY A 100 -25.64 -38.88 -35.63
N VAL A 101 -26.50 -39.74 -36.01
CA VAL A 101 -27.94 -39.69 -35.73
C VAL A 101 -28.33 -40.65 -34.62
N LEU A 102 -29.50 -40.43 -34.00
CA LEU A 102 -30.06 -41.32 -33.02
C LEU A 102 -30.13 -42.75 -33.60
N GLY A 103 -29.56 -43.75 -32.90
CA GLY A 103 -29.41 -45.10 -33.41
C GLY A 103 -28.01 -45.47 -33.85
N GLY A 104 -27.01 -44.53 -33.75
CA GLY A 104 -25.58 -44.82 -33.88
C GLY A 104 -25.02 -44.77 -35.29
N ALA A 105 -25.81 -44.41 -36.31
CA ALA A 105 -25.29 -44.25 -37.66
C ALA A 105 -24.40 -43.00 -37.76
N ARG A 106 -23.16 -43.18 -38.21
CA ARG A 106 -22.19 -42.09 -38.43
C ARG A 106 -22.51 -41.38 -39.75
N VAL A 107 -22.86 -40.10 -39.69
CA VAL A 107 -23.21 -39.34 -40.91
C VAL A 107 -22.01 -38.56 -41.43
N ALA A 108 -21.20 -38.01 -40.55
CA ALA A 108 -19.98 -37.30 -40.92
C ALA A 108 -18.90 -37.45 -39.84
N GLY A 109 -17.66 -37.57 -40.26
CA GLY A 109 -16.53 -37.65 -39.31
C GLY A 109 -15.24 -37.14 -39.93
N CYS A 110 -14.38 -36.61 -39.08
CA CYS A 110 -13.05 -36.14 -39.45
C CYS A 110 -12.00 -36.76 -38.50
N GLY A 111 -10.87 -37.13 -39.06
CA GLY A 111 -9.70 -37.54 -38.27
C GLY A 111 -9.81 -38.93 -37.64
N TYR A 112 -10.73 -39.78 -38.11
CA TYR A 112 -10.82 -41.16 -37.72
C TYR A 112 -10.06 -42.07 -38.72
N ALA A 113 -9.53 -43.17 -38.21
CA ALA A 113 -8.80 -44.12 -39.02
C ALA A 113 -9.54 -44.46 -40.33
N PRO A 114 -8.84 -44.51 -41.48
CA PRO A 114 -7.38 -44.44 -41.65
C PRO A 114 -6.79 -43.02 -41.66
N GLU A 115 -7.59 -42.01 -41.44
CA GLU A 115 -7.16 -40.62 -41.42
C GLU A 115 -6.46 -40.25 -40.11
N PRO A 116 -5.38 -39.40 -40.17
CA PRO A 116 -4.78 -38.84 -38.97
C PRO A 116 -5.74 -37.85 -38.30
N MET A 117 -5.50 -37.54 -37.03
CA MET A 117 -6.19 -36.42 -36.34
C MET A 117 -6.02 -35.11 -37.16
N ARG A 118 -7.08 -34.32 -37.24
CA ARG A 118 -7.09 -33.06 -37.96
C ARG A 118 -6.58 -31.94 -37.07
N ARG A 119 -5.94 -30.94 -37.69
CA ARG A 119 -5.39 -29.80 -36.97
C ARG A 119 -6.31 -28.60 -37.13
N SER A 120 -6.39 -27.81 -36.06
CA SER A 120 -7.06 -26.53 -36.03
C SER A 120 -6.24 -25.55 -35.20
N ALA A 121 -6.14 -24.30 -35.63
CA ALA A 121 -5.63 -23.22 -34.80
C ALA A 121 -6.81 -22.58 -34.06
N LEU A 122 -6.66 -22.44 -32.73
CA LEU A 122 -7.61 -21.77 -31.86
C LEU A 122 -6.99 -20.48 -31.35
N SER A 123 -7.72 -19.37 -31.50
CA SER A 123 -7.34 -18.08 -30.97
C SER A 123 -8.48 -17.45 -30.17
N MET A 124 -8.14 -16.89 -29.02
CA MET A 124 -9.05 -16.10 -28.18
C MET A 124 -8.43 -14.74 -27.91
N SER A 125 -9.24 -13.70 -27.95
CA SER A 125 -8.85 -12.36 -27.48
C SER A 125 -9.97 -11.73 -26.69
N THR A 126 -9.62 -11.00 -25.61
CA THR A 126 -10.59 -10.29 -24.77
C THR A 126 -10.00 -8.96 -24.31
N ALA A 127 -10.81 -7.89 -24.26
CA ALA A 127 -10.41 -6.63 -23.67
C ALA A 127 -10.72 -6.63 -22.17
N LEU A 128 -9.69 -6.34 -21.36
CA LEU A 128 -9.80 -6.30 -19.90
C LEU A 128 -10.04 -4.87 -19.43
N TYR A 129 -10.86 -4.71 -18.39
CA TYR A 129 -11.08 -3.42 -17.76
C TYR A 129 -11.40 -3.59 -16.27
N TRP A 130 -11.14 -2.55 -15.47
CA TRP A 130 -11.52 -2.53 -14.07
C TRP A 130 -12.97 -2.12 -13.90
N ARG A 131 -13.71 -2.87 -13.10
CA ARG A 131 -15.05 -2.53 -12.65
C ARG A 131 -14.97 -1.76 -11.33
N ARG A 132 -15.97 -0.92 -11.08
CA ARG A 132 -16.05 -0.14 -9.83
C ARG A 132 -16.13 -0.99 -8.56
N ASP A 133 -16.58 -2.23 -8.68
CA ASP A 133 -16.75 -3.21 -7.60
C ASP A 133 -15.51 -4.06 -7.32
N TRP A 134 -14.33 -3.64 -7.81
CA TRP A 134 -13.03 -4.32 -7.63
C TRP A 134 -12.90 -5.66 -8.36
N ARG A 135 -13.65 -5.83 -9.43
CA ARG A 135 -13.55 -6.99 -10.32
C ARG A 135 -12.89 -6.59 -11.63
N ILE A 136 -12.24 -7.57 -12.25
CA ILE A 136 -11.81 -7.40 -13.65
C ILE A 136 -12.99 -7.78 -14.54
N GLY A 137 -13.38 -6.86 -15.42
CA GLY A 137 -14.34 -7.10 -16.47
C GLY A 137 -13.63 -7.54 -17.75
N ALA A 138 -14.36 -8.28 -18.57
CA ALA A 138 -13.99 -8.63 -19.93
C ALA A 138 -15.07 -8.12 -20.89
N GLN A 139 -14.66 -7.70 -22.06
CA GLN A 139 -15.57 -7.28 -23.13
C GLN A 139 -14.95 -7.52 -24.50
N ASP A 140 -15.82 -7.52 -25.50
CA ASP A 140 -15.39 -7.74 -26.90
C ASP A 140 -14.56 -9.00 -27.07
N SER A 141 -14.90 -10.05 -26.33
CA SER A 141 -14.25 -11.35 -26.46
C SER A 141 -14.52 -11.93 -27.81
N ARG A 142 -13.47 -12.40 -28.45
CA ARG A 142 -13.52 -13.06 -29.75
C ARG A 142 -12.82 -14.41 -29.61
N LEU A 143 -13.49 -15.43 -30.10
CA LEU A 143 -12.97 -16.78 -30.16
C LEU A 143 -13.07 -17.26 -31.60
N ALA A 144 -11.98 -17.68 -32.19
CA ALA A 144 -11.91 -18.18 -33.55
C ALA A 144 -11.17 -19.52 -33.61
N ALA A 145 -11.68 -20.43 -34.39
CA ALA A 145 -11.01 -21.69 -34.71
C ALA A 145 -10.89 -21.81 -36.23
N THR A 146 -9.68 -21.99 -36.71
CA THR A 146 -9.40 -22.17 -38.14
C THR A 146 -9.01 -23.62 -38.39
N LEU A 147 -9.78 -24.31 -39.21
CA LEU A 147 -9.46 -25.68 -39.65
C LEU A 147 -8.27 -25.65 -40.63
N LEU A 148 -7.16 -26.24 -40.24
CA LEU A 148 -5.93 -26.32 -41.04
C LEU A 148 -5.96 -27.45 -42.05
N ASP A 149 -6.60 -28.57 -41.70
CA ASP A 149 -6.70 -29.74 -42.53
C ASP A 149 -8.12 -29.91 -43.12
N PRO A 150 -8.26 -30.51 -44.31
CA PRO A 150 -9.55 -30.78 -44.90
C PRO A 150 -10.35 -31.80 -44.08
N CYS A 151 -11.66 -31.62 -44.01
CA CYS A 151 -12.57 -32.54 -43.35
C CYS A 151 -13.56 -33.08 -44.35
N LYS A 152 -13.43 -34.37 -44.74
CA LYS A 152 -14.27 -34.98 -45.75
C LYS A 152 -15.43 -35.73 -45.10
N VAL A 153 -16.63 -35.56 -45.63
CA VAL A 153 -17.79 -36.35 -45.18
C VAL A 153 -17.56 -37.79 -45.61
N THR A 154 -17.57 -38.72 -44.64
CA THR A 154 -17.19 -40.13 -44.83
C THR A 154 -18.04 -40.86 -45.88
N VAL A 155 -19.31 -40.49 -46.05
CA VAL A 155 -20.27 -41.17 -46.92
C VAL A 155 -20.23 -40.66 -48.37
N LEU A 156 -19.87 -39.37 -48.60
CA LEU A 156 -19.98 -38.73 -49.93
C LEU A 156 -18.65 -38.21 -50.46
N GLY A 157 -17.57 -38.31 -49.73
CA GLY A 157 -16.24 -37.79 -50.10
C GLY A 157 -16.18 -36.25 -50.31
N VAL A 158 -17.25 -35.53 -49.96
CA VAL A 158 -17.37 -34.07 -50.14
C VAL A 158 -16.61 -33.36 -49.03
N ASP A 159 -15.87 -32.30 -49.37
CA ASP A 159 -15.19 -31.45 -48.40
C ASP A 159 -16.22 -30.63 -47.60
N ALA A 160 -16.43 -31.02 -46.35
CA ALA A 160 -17.37 -30.34 -45.44
C ALA A 160 -16.72 -29.19 -44.67
N ARG A 161 -15.48 -28.75 -45.01
CA ARG A 161 -14.75 -27.72 -44.25
C ARG A 161 -15.59 -26.45 -44.05
N LYS A 162 -16.22 -25.91 -45.11
CA LYS A 162 -17.04 -24.71 -45.03
C LYS A 162 -18.23 -24.86 -44.06
N SER A 163 -18.93 -25.97 -44.13
CA SER A 163 -20.07 -26.26 -43.26
C SER A 163 -19.64 -26.45 -41.81
N MET A 164 -18.57 -27.15 -41.57
CA MET A 164 -18.02 -27.34 -40.24
C MET A 164 -17.48 -26.04 -39.66
N GLN A 165 -16.78 -25.22 -40.46
CA GLN A 165 -16.31 -23.90 -40.05
C GLN A 165 -17.50 -23.01 -39.62
N SER A 166 -18.58 -22.96 -40.39
CA SER A 166 -19.75 -22.16 -40.04
C SER A 166 -20.49 -22.61 -38.76
N ILE A 167 -20.44 -23.89 -38.45
CA ILE A 167 -21.00 -24.45 -37.19
C ILE A 167 -20.09 -24.06 -36.03
N LEU A 168 -18.79 -24.22 -36.20
CA LEU A 168 -17.79 -23.81 -35.20
C LEU A 168 -17.94 -22.31 -34.90
N ASP A 169 -17.95 -21.45 -35.91
CA ASP A 169 -18.04 -20.00 -35.74
C ASP A 169 -19.27 -19.60 -34.95
N ARG A 170 -20.44 -20.20 -35.19
CA ARG A 170 -21.64 -19.94 -34.41
C ARG A 170 -21.52 -20.38 -32.95
N GLN A 171 -20.91 -21.52 -32.66
CA GLN A 171 -20.69 -21.99 -31.31
C GLN A 171 -19.69 -21.11 -30.57
N LEU A 172 -18.60 -20.71 -31.25
CA LEU A 172 -17.53 -19.90 -30.70
C LEU A 172 -18.01 -18.49 -30.30
N ILE A 173 -18.97 -17.89 -31.04
CA ILE A 173 -19.60 -16.62 -30.66
C ILE A 173 -20.31 -16.76 -29.30
N THR A 174 -21.03 -17.86 -29.08
CA THR A 174 -21.68 -18.10 -27.80
C THR A 174 -20.70 -18.26 -26.66
N PHE A 175 -19.62 -19.01 -26.87
CA PHE A 175 -18.56 -19.18 -25.87
C PHE A 175 -17.82 -17.87 -25.59
N ALA A 176 -17.57 -17.04 -26.61
CA ALA A 176 -16.96 -15.72 -26.45
C ALA A 176 -17.85 -14.81 -25.56
N ALA A 177 -19.15 -14.78 -25.80
CA ALA A 177 -20.10 -14.04 -24.96
C ALA A 177 -20.14 -14.57 -23.52
N GLN A 178 -20.03 -15.88 -23.31
CA GLN A 178 -19.93 -16.49 -21.99
C GLN A 178 -18.65 -16.07 -21.26
N ALA A 179 -17.51 -15.92 -21.96
CA ALA A 179 -16.27 -15.44 -21.37
C ALA A 179 -16.43 -14.03 -20.76
N ASP A 180 -17.13 -13.13 -21.45
CA ASP A 180 -17.39 -11.76 -20.95
C ASP A 180 -18.20 -11.74 -19.65
N THR A 181 -19.03 -12.76 -19.41
CA THR A 181 -19.82 -12.89 -18.19
C THR A 181 -19.14 -13.69 -17.08
N THR A 182 -18.31 -14.65 -17.43
CA THR A 182 -17.64 -15.56 -16.49
C THR A 182 -16.39 -14.92 -15.88
N ILE A 183 -15.59 -14.22 -16.67
CA ILE A 183 -14.35 -13.59 -16.19
C ILE A 183 -14.61 -12.69 -14.97
N PRO A 184 -15.62 -11.78 -14.96
CA PRO A 184 -15.90 -10.97 -13.78
C PRO A 184 -16.32 -11.74 -12.52
N GLN A 185 -16.79 -12.97 -12.67
CA GLN A 185 -17.20 -13.81 -11.53
C GLN A 185 -16.01 -14.47 -10.84
N VAL A 186 -14.97 -14.84 -11.62
CA VAL A 186 -13.76 -15.50 -11.11
C VAL A 186 -12.66 -14.52 -10.76
N ALA A 187 -12.60 -13.36 -11.40
CA ALA A 187 -11.60 -12.32 -11.18
C ALA A 187 -12.09 -11.26 -10.18
N ASP A 188 -12.45 -11.71 -8.97
CA ASP A 188 -12.95 -10.87 -7.87
C ASP A 188 -11.82 -10.52 -6.90
N PHE A 189 -11.35 -9.28 -6.95
CA PHE A 189 -10.31 -8.73 -6.07
C PHE A 189 -10.88 -8.00 -4.84
N ARG A 190 -12.19 -7.89 -4.71
CA ARG A 190 -12.83 -7.15 -3.61
C ARG A 190 -12.47 -7.70 -2.22
N PRO A 191 -12.44 -9.02 -1.97
CA PRO A 191 -12.08 -9.54 -0.65
C PRO A 191 -10.65 -9.17 -0.23
N LEU A 192 -9.70 -9.25 -1.17
CA LEU A 192 -8.32 -8.85 -0.94
C LEU A 192 -8.20 -7.34 -0.69
N ALA A 193 -8.84 -6.53 -1.53
CA ALA A 193 -8.84 -5.08 -1.40
C ALA A 193 -9.47 -4.63 -0.07
N ASP A 194 -10.56 -5.26 0.36
CA ASP A 194 -11.23 -4.95 1.62
C ASP A 194 -10.36 -5.32 2.83
N SER A 195 -9.64 -6.43 2.77
CA SER A 195 -8.67 -6.82 3.80
C SER A 195 -7.52 -5.82 3.91
N LEU A 196 -6.92 -5.42 2.79
CA LEU A 196 -5.86 -4.42 2.75
C LEU A 196 -6.35 -3.04 3.20
N TRP A 197 -7.55 -2.64 2.79
CA TRP A 197 -8.15 -1.39 3.20
C TRP A 197 -8.32 -1.30 4.72
N ARG A 198 -8.81 -2.38 5.34
CA ARG A 198 -8.92 -2.46 6.81
C ARG A 198 -7.56 -2.37 7.49
N SER A 199 -6.54 -3.02 6.96
CA SER A 199 -5.18 -2.92 7.53
C SER A 199 -4.60 -1.51 7.43
N PHE A 200 -4.91 -0.74 6.37
CA PHE A 200 -4.50 0.66 6.24
C PHE A 200 -5.20 1.60 7.21
N LEU A 201 -6.38 1.24 7.70
CA LEU A 201 -7.09 1.99 8.74
C LEU A 201 -6.54 1.74 10.15
N GLU A 202 -5.79 0.66 10.35
CA GLU A 202 -5.21 0.34 11.66
C GLU A 202 -3.94 1.17 11.91
N PRO A 203 -3.86 1.88 13.06
CA PRO A 203 -2.63 2.55 13.46
C PRO A 203 -1.49 1.55 13.65
N THR A 204 -0.38 1.78 12.97
CA THR A 204 0.82 0.93 13.02
C THR A 204 1.84 1.53 13.96
N ALA A 205 2.35 0.77 14.93
CA ALA A 205 3.46 1.19 15.78
C ALA A 205 4.73 1.30 14.93
N LEU A 206 5.37 2.47 14.97
CA LEU A 206 6.66 2.69 14.28
C LEU A 206 7.82 2.15 15.11
N ASP A 207 7.69 2.23 16.43
CA ASP A 207 8.67 1.72 17.37
C ASP A 207 7.96 1.31 18.66
N SER A 208 8.35 0.18 19.23
CA SER A 208 7.78 -0.35 20.49
C SER A 208 8.15 0.49 21.71
N LEU A 209 9.28 1.22 21.64
CA LEU A 209 9.77 2.02 22.77
C LEU A 209 9.29 3.47 22.72
N SER A 210 9.00 3.99 21.53
CA SER A 210 8.75 5.43 21.34
C SER A 210 7.28 5.83 21.41
N SER A 211 6.34 4.88 21.55
CA SER A 211 4.88 5.16 21.52
C SER A 211 4.49 6.07 20.32
N LEU A 212 5.13 5.85 19.15
CA LEU A 212 4.83 6.54 17.91
C LEU A 212 3.94 5.67 17.03
N TRP A 213 2.86 6.25 16.53
CA TRP A 213 1.87 5.56 15.73
C TRP A 213 1.74 6.21 14.36
N LEU A 214 1.93 5.42 13.30
CA LEU A 214 1.59 5.84 11.96
C LEU A 214 0.10 5.60 11.71
N VAL A 215 -0.59 6.65 11.33
CA VAL A 215 -1.98 6.62 10.87
C VAL A 215 -1.98 7.01 9.40
N LEU A 216 -2.40 6.11 8.52
CA LEU A 216 -2.38 6.35 7.07
C LEU A 216 -3.55 7.21 6.59
N ASP A 217 -4.72 7.08 7.23
CA ASP A 217 -5.96 7.77 6.88
C ASP A 217 -6.28 7.73 5.37
N PRO A 218 -6.52 6.53 4.79
CA PRO A 218 -6.76 6.37 3.37
C PRO A 218 -8.10 6.97 2.97
N GLU A 219 -8.17 7.67 1.82
CA GLU A 219 -9.37 8.35 1.33
C GLU A 219 -10.00 7.67 0.13
N SER A 220 -9.19 7.31 -0.87
CA SER A 220 -9.67 6.73 -2.12
C SER A 220 -8.59 5.94 -2.84
N VAL A 221 -9.02 5.11 -3.78
CA VAL A 221 -8.13 4.38 -4.68
C VAL A 221 -8.56 4.63 -6.11
N ARG A 222 -7.61 4.93 -6.97
CA ARG A 222 -7.80 4.98 -8.43
C ARG A 222 -6.97 3.91 -9.11
N VAL A 223 -7.31 3.61 -10.35
CA VAL A 223 -6.60 2.61 -11.13
C VAL A 223 -6.43 3.08 -12.58
N THR A 224 -5.28 2.77 -13.18
CA THR A 224 -5.07 2.99 -14.62
C THR A 224 -5.71 1.84 -15.43
N PRO A 225 -6.02 2.05 -16.70
CA PRO A 225 -6.34 0.96 -17.61
C PRO A 225 -5.25 -0.12 -17.61
N PHE A 226 -5.61 -1.32 -18.05
CA PHE A 226 -4.62 -2.38 -18.30
C PHE A 226 -3.74 -2.04 -19.51
N GLU A 227 -2.46 -2.38 -19.39
CA GLU A 227 -1.46 -2.25 -20.45
C GLU A 227 -0.71 -3.58 -20.61
N GLY A 228 -0.97 -4.27 -21.71
CA GLY A 228 -0.31 -5.50 -22.09
C GLY A 228 0.97 -5.21 -22.89
N ASN A 229 2.04 -5.92 -22.54
CA ASN A 229 3.30 -5.92 -23.27
C ASN A 229 3.91 -7.34 -23.25
N GLY A 230 3.68 -8.09 -24.31
CA GLY A 230 4.16 -9.46 -24.44
C GLY A 230 3.62 -10.37 -23.33
N MET A 231 4.48 -10.92 -22.50
CA MET A 231 4.11 -11.86 -21.42
C MET A 231 3.59 -11.19 -20.16
N ASN A 232 3.43 -9.86 -20.15
CA ASN A 232 2.99 -9.12 -18.98
C ASN A 232 1.74 -8.30 -19.27
N ILE A 233 0.87 -8.19 -18.27
CA ILE A 233 -0.19 -7.20 -18.20
C ILE A 233 0.04 -6.36 -16.95
N THR A 234 0.03 -5.04 -17.10
CA THR A 234 0.27 -4.09 -16.03
C THR A 234 -0.93 -3.19 -15.80
N THR A 235 -1.10 -2.73 -14.59
CA THR A 235 -2.01 -1.66 -14.18
C THR A 235 -1.41 -0.96 -12.97
N THR A 236 -1.77 0.27 -12.70
CA THR A 236 -1.28 0.98 -11.51
C THR A 236 -2.44 1.34 -10.60
N LEU A 237 -2.39 0.85 -9.37
CA LEU A 237 -3.29 1.27 -8.30
C LEU A 237 -2.71 2.52 -7.64
N VAL A 238 -3.49 3.57 -7.48
CA VAL A 238 -3.06 4.82 -6.85
C VAL A 238 -3.86 5.04 -5.57
N LEU A 239 -3.19 4.87 -4.44
CA LEU A 239 -3.77 5.14 -3.12
C LEU A 239 -3.62 6.62 -2.78
N TYR A 240 -4.70 7.25 -2.38
CA TYR A 240 -4.75 8.59 -1.84
C TYR A 240 -4.98 8.51 -0.33
N ALA A 241 -4.08 9.09 0.45
CA ALA A 241 -4.11 9.00 1.93
C ALA A 241 -3.56 10.28 2.58
N ARG A 242 -3.84 10.49 3.88
CA ARG A 242 -3.26 11.58 4.68
C ARG A 242 -2.45 11.02 5.85
N PRO A 243 -1.22 10.54 5.59
CA PRO A 243 -0.41 9.93 6.62
C PRO A 243 0.05 10.96 7.65
N ARG A 244 -0.06 10.57 8.92
CA ARG A 244 0.44 11.35 10.06
C ARG A 244 1.04 10.43 11.10
N VAL A 245 2.00 10.92 11.85
CA VAL A 245 2.59 10.21 13.00
C VAL A 245 2.14 10.93 14.27
N VAL A 246 1.60 10.16 15.19
CA VAL A 246 1.10 10.65 16.47
C VAL A 246 1.89 10.00 17.59
N ALA A 247 2.36 10.82 18.55
CA ALA A 247 3.04 10.33 19.74
C ALA A 247 2.04 10.14 20.90
N GLY A 248 2.26 9.09 21.72
CA GLY A 248 1.46 8.80 22.90
C GLY A 248 0.64 7.52 22.80
N ALA A 249 -0.58 7.51 23.33
CA ALA A 249 -1.46 6.35 23.29
C ALA A 249 -1.90 6.00 21.86
N LYS A 250 -2.18 4.71 21.62
CA LYS A 250 -2.69 4.24 20.30
C LYS A 250 -3.94 5.04 19.92
N PRO A 251 -3.92 5.77 18.80
CA PRO A 251 -5.07 6.56 18.39
C PRO A 251 -6.22 5.67 17.93
N VAL A 252 -7.44 6.10 18.21
CA VAL A 252 -8.66 5.45 17.70
C VAL A 252 -8.97 6.00 16.32
N VAL A 253 -9.00 5.13 15.30
CA VAL A 253 -9.34 5.49 13.94
C VAL A 253 -10.74 4.98 13.60
N ARG A 254 -11.55 5.82 12.97
CA ARG A 254 -12.90 5.45 12.56
C ARG A 254 -12.83 4.49 11.35
N ALA A 255 -13.48 3.35 11.47
CA ALA A 255 -13.62 2.40 10.36
C ALA A 255 -14.40 3.06 9.19
N ARG A 256 -13.91 2.84 7.96
CA ARG A 256 -14.56 3.27 6.73
C ARG A 256 -14.63 2.10 5.76
N PRO A 257 -15.74 1.96 5.02
CA PRO A 257 -15.84 0.90 4.01
C PRO A 257 -14.86 1.13 2.87
N LEU A 258 -14.49 0.04 2.19
CA LEU A 258 -13.71 0.09 0.96
C LEU A 258 -14.42 0.98 -0.09
N PRO A 259 -13.78 2.02 -0.62
CA PRO A 259 -14.39 2.88 -1.63
C PRO A 259 -14.57 2.15 -2.97
N ALA A 260 -15.50 2.61 -3.77
CA ALA A 260 -15.61 2.15 -5.15
C ALA A 260 -14.36 2.53 -5.95
N LEU A 261 -13.86 1.61 -6.77
CA LEU A 261 -12.71 1.85 -7.61
C LEU A 261 -13.03 2.87 -8.71
N ALA A 262 -12.16 3.82 -8.94
CA ALA A 262 -12.31 4.84 -9.98
C ALA A 262 -11.12 4.77 -10.96
N LEU A 263 -11.40 5.01 -12.23
CA LEU A 263 -10.33 5.17 -13.22
C LEU A 263 -9.60 6.49 -13.01
N GLY A 264 -8.31 6.51 -13.30
CA GLY A 264 -7.47 7.68 -13.18
C GLY A 264 -6.10 7.50 -13.82
N THR A 265 -5.28 8.53 -13.70
CA THR A 265 -3.86 8.51 -14.09
C THR A 265 -3.00 8.26 -12.87
N ALA A 266 -1.81 7.73 -13.08
CA ALA A 266 -0.83 7.49 -12.04
C ALA A 266 0.41 8.38 -12.25
N PRO A 267 0.93 9.03 -11.20
CA PRO A 267 2.25 9.66 -11.29
C PRO A 267 3.33 8.57 -11.37
N PRO A 268 4.52 8.88 -11.92
CA PRO A 268 5.61 7.91 -12.08
C PRO A 268 6.23 7.48 -10.74
N GLU A 269 6.04 8.29 -9.70
CA GLU A 269 6.64 8.09 -8.38
C GLU A 269 5.64 8.45 -7.29
N PHE A 270 5.81 7.84 -6.12
CA PHE A 270 5.07 8.28 -4.96
C PHE A 270 5.69 9.53 -4.34
N SER A 271 4.83 10.39 -3.81
CA SER A 271 5.20 11.50 -2.94
C SER A 271 4.32 11.43 -1.70
N VAL A 272 4.93 11.08 -0.58
CA VAL A 272 4.25 10.88 0.70
C VAL A 272 4.70 11.96 1.67
N PRO A 273 3.94 13.06 1.82
CA PRO A 273 4.14 13.99 2.91
C PRO A 273 3.67 13.34 4.20
N VAL A 274 4.51 13.41 5.24
CA VAL A 274 4.21 12.89 6.58
C VAL A 274 4.30 14.04 7.56
N THR A 275 3.29 14.17 8.41
CA THR A 275 3.31 15.10 9.54
C THR A 275 3.55 14.33 10.83
N VAL A 276 4.58 14.70 11.57
CA VAL A 276 4.90 14.15 12.89
C VAL A 276 4.56 15.19 13.95
N GLU A 277 3.65 14.88 14.82
CA GLU A 277 3.24 15.73 15.94
C GLU A 277 3.88 15.23 17.22
N LEU A 278 4.69 16.07 17.86
CA LEU A 278 5.38 15.80 19.11
C LEU A 278 4.82 16.70 20.21
N PRO A 279 3.82 16.24 20.99
CA PRO A 279 3.24 17.04 22.06
C PRO A 279 4.26 17.39 23.14
N PHE A 280 4.27 18.64 23.64
CA PHE A 280 5.16 19.08 24.70
C PHE A 280 5.04 18.21 25.96
N ALA A 281 3.85 17.77 26.32
CA ALA A 281 3.63 16.88 27.46
C ALA A 281 4.40 15.55 27.30
N GLU A 282 4.39 14.96 26.12
CA GLU A 282 5.12 13.71 25.85
C GLU A 282 6.64 13.94 25.81
N MET A 283 7.08 15.06 25.21
CA MET A 283 8.49 15.46 25.24
C MET A 283 8.97 15.67 26.70
N ALA A 284 8.20 16.37 27.51
CA ALA A 284 8.52 16.60 28.93
C ALA A 284 8.59 15.29 29.73
N ARG A 285 7.63 14.39 29.53
CA ARG A 285 7.60 13.07 30.19
C ARG A 285 8.85 12.26 29.86
N ARG A 286 9.22 12.16 28.59
CA ARG A 286 10.40 11.40 28.13
C ARG A 286 11.70 12.04 28.59
N ALA A 287 11.82 13.37 28.46
CA ALA A 287 12.99 14.09 28.93
C ALA A 287 13.17 13.95 30.45
N THR A 288 12.09 13.98 31.23
CA THR A 288 12.14 13.72 32.67
C THR A 288 12.68 12.32 32.97
N GLN A 289 12.14 11.31 32.30
CA GLN A 289 12.57 9.91 32.51
C GLN A 289 14.07 9.74 32.18
N LEU A 290 14.49 10.16 31.01
CA LEU A 290 15.87 10.00 30.55
C LEU A 290 16.86 10.76 31.45
N LEU A 291 16.59 12.05 31.69
CA LEU A 291 17.50 12.91 32.45
C LEU A 291 17.53 12.54 33.94
N SER A 292 16.42 12.09 34.53
CA SER A 292 16.40 11.63 35.93
C SER A 292 17.19 10.33 36.11
N GLU A 293 17.20 9.44 35.12
CA GLU A 293 18.02 8.23 35.13
C GLU A 293 19.50 8.55 34.95
N GLU A 294 19.82 9.39 33.95
CA GLU A 294 21.19 9.78 33.60
C GLU A 294 21.86 10.56 34.75
N THR A 295 21.13 11.45 35.41
CA THR A 295 21.65 12.28 36.49
C THR A 295 21.51 11.66 37.91
N ARG A 296 21.02 10.43 38.02
CA ARG A 296 20.75 9.77 39.32
C ARG A 296 21.93 9.74 40.24
N ASN A 297 23.13 9.49 39.72
CA ASN A 297 24.39 9.39 40.47
C ASN A 297 25.24 10.66 40.36
N GLU A 298 24.72 11.71 39.74
CA GLU A 298 25.43 12.98 39.59
C GLU A 298 25.23 13.90 40.78
N THR A 299 26.14 14.85 40.98
CA THR A 299 26.07 15.85 42.04
C THR A 299 24.90 16.83 41.88
N VAL A 300 24.43 17.01 40.64
CA VAL A 300 23.22 17.76 40.29
C VAL A 300 22.27 16.80 39.60
N LYS A 301 21.07 16.68 40.13
CA LYS A 301 20.01 15.78 39.65
C LYS A 301 18.90 16.55 38.98
N VAL A 302 18.34 16.00 37.91
CA VAL A 302 17.12 16.52 37.25
C VAL A 302 15.91 15.81 37.83
N ASP A 303 15.04 16.55 38.53
CA ASP A 303 13.85 16.01 39.17
C ASP A 303 12.65 15.98 38.20
N SER A 304 12.50 17.02 37.38
CA SER A 304 11.42 17.11 36.39
C SER A 304 11.76 18.07 35.25
N VAL A 305 11.13 17.84 34.11
CA VAL A 305 11.23 18.65 32.90
C VAL A 305 9.83 19.14 32.53
N PHE A 306 9.69 20.41 32.22
CA PHE A 306 8.49 21.00 31.62
C PHE A 306 8.85 21.64 30.29
N VAL A 307 8.03 21.39 29.27
CA VAL A 307 8.24 21.95 27.93
C VAL A 307 7.00 22.71 27.52
N ARG A 308 7.18 23.90 26.95
CA ARG A 308 6.09 24.73 26.41
C ARG A 308 6.55 25.55 25.23
N GLY A 309 5.60 25.91 24.36
CA GLY A 309 5.84 26.82 23.23
C GLY A 309 5.34 28.23 23.52
N VAL A 310 6.10 29.24 23.09
CA VAL A 310 5.71 30.64 23.08
C VAL A 310 6.07 31.25 21.73
N GLY A 311 5.08 31.40 20.86
CA GLY A 311 5.34 31.76 19.46
C GLY A 311 6.13 30.66 18.74
N ASP A 312 7.28 31.00 18.19
CA ASP A 312 8.22 30.08 17.53
C ASP A 312 9.30 29.51 18.48
N THR A 313 9.27 29.95 19.76
CA THR A 313 10.27 29.59 20.76
C THR A 313 9.78 28.43 21.63
N VAL A 314 10.63 27.46 21.86
CA VAL A 314 10.45 26.37 22.82
C VAL A 314 11.16 26.71 24.10
N LEU A 315 10.42 26.69 25.22
CA LEU A 315 10.91 26.89 26.58
C LEU A 315 10.96 25.54 27.27
N VAL A 316 12.12 25.19 27.84
CA VAL A 316 12.32 23.98 28.66
C VAL A 316 12.72 24.40 30.06
N ASP A 317 11.88 24.07 31.04
CA ASP A 317 12.13 24.33 32.45
C ASP A 317 12.57 23.02 33.12
N LEU A 318 13.78 22.98 33.65
CA LEU A 318 14.35 21.86 34.41
C LEU A 318 14.33 22.17 35.90
N ALA A 319 13.65 21.36 36.70
CA ALA A 319 13.82 21.42 38.15
C ALA A 319 15.05 20.57 38.52
N VAL A 320 16.00 21.17 39.23
CA VAL A 320 17.26 20.54 39.65
C VAL A 320 17.44 20.55 41.15
N SER A 321 18.04 19.48 41.64
CA SER A 321 18.35 19.27 43.09
C SER A 321 19.77 18.73 43.28
N GLY A 322 20.17 18.55 44.54
CA GLY A 322 21.51 18.11 44.92
C GLY A 322 22.42 19.30 45.28
N ALA A 323 23.64 19.35 44.77
CA ALA A 323 24.57 20.42 44.99
C ALA A 323 24.10 21.81 44.49
N LEU A 324 23.24 21.81 43.48
CA LEU A 324 22.53 22.98 42.97
C LEU A 324 21.02 22.72 43.08
N ARG A 325 20.30 23.65 43.74
CA ARG A 325 18.85 23.56 43.84
C ARG A 325 18.20 24.78 43.22
N GLY A 326 17.32 24.55 42.25
CA GLY A 326 16.68 25.65 41.53
C GLY A 326 15.94 25.23 40.28
N ARG A 327 15.67 26.16 39.42
CA ARG A 327 15.05 25.96 38.10
C ARG A 327 15.97 26.50 37.01
N LEU A 328 16.38 25.66 36.10
CA LEU A 328 17.08 26.02 34.89
C LEU A 328 16.09 26.15 33.74
N GLN A 329 15.98 27.31 33.15
CA GLN A 329 15.12 27.58 32.00
C GLN A 329 16.01 27.70 30.76
N LEU A 330 15.69 26.94 29.72
CA LEU A 330 16.29 27.02 28.40
C LEU A 330 15.25 27.57 27.42
N ALA A 331 15.67 28.45 26.53
CA ALA A 331 14.86 28.99 25.46
C ALA A 331 15.59 28.77 24.13
N SER A 332 14.90 28.28 23.10
CA SER A 332 15.47 28.20 21.76
C SER A 332 14.41 28.19 20.69
N ARG A 333 14.80 28.51 19.47
CA ARG A 333 13.98 28.34 18.25
C ARG A 333 14.47 27.12 17.46
N PRO A 334 13.71 26.03 17.41
CA PRO A 334 14.09 24.87 16.60
C PRO A 334 13.92 25.22 15.11
N ARG A 335 14.98 25.00 14.33
CA ARG A 335 15.01 25.25 12.90
C ARG A 335 15.68 24.07 12.16
N TRP A 336 15.10 23.66 11.06
CA TRP A 336 15.70 22.63 10.22
C TRP A 336 16.67 23.23 9.20
N ASP A 337 17.92 22.75 9.20
CA ASP A 337 18.89 23.01 8.16
C ASP A 337 18.94 21.80 7.22
N ALA A 338 18.32 21.94 6.03
CA ALA A 338 18.21 20.86 5.05
C ALA A 338 19.59 20.48 4.43
N ALA A 339 20.50 21.46 4.29
CA ALA A 339 21.80 21.21 3.69
C ALA A 339 22.72 20.41 4.63
N ALA A 340 22.69 20.75 5.91
CA ALA A 340 23.47 20.04 6.94
C ALA A 340 22.71 18.79 7.47
N ARG A 341 21.44 18.62 7.16
CA ARG A 341 20.54 17.57 7.71
C ARG A 341 20.55 17.57 9.24
N GLU A 342 20.48 18.76 9.83
CA GLU A 342 20.52 18.95 11.28
C GLU A 342 19.38 19.81 11.78
N LEU A 343 18.93 19.54 13.00
CA LEU A 343 18.04 20.42 13.74
C LEU A 343 18.91 21.42 14.51
N ARG A 344 18.76 22.69 14.17
CA ARG A 344 19.41 23.80 14.89
C ARG A 344 18.50 24.33 15.97
N LEU A 345 19.10 24.63 17.10
CA LEU A 345 18.47 25.34 18.21
C LEU A 345 19.02 26.78 18.17
N ASP A 346 18.39 27.61 17.33
CA ASP A 346 18.76 29.00 17.18
C ASP A 346 18.40 29.81 18.46
N ASP A 347 19.15 30.86 18.75
CA ASP A 347 18.97 31.72 19.90
C ASP A 347 18.90 30.95 21.24
N LEU A 348 19.74 29.91 21.39
CA LEU A 348 19.81 29.13 22.63
C LEU A 348 20.27 30.04 23.77
N ASP A 349 19.33 30.39 24.63
CA ASP A 349 19.53 31.17 25.88
C ASP A 349 19.16 30.30 27.09
N TRP A 350 19.72 30.62 28.23
CA TRP A 350 19.42 29.94 29.47
C TRP A 350 19.50 30.86 30.67
N THR A 351 18.62 30.63 31.65
CA THR A 351 18.60 31.34 32.92
C THR A 351 18.48 30.36 34.07
N LEU A 352 19.27 30.57 35.12
CA LEU A 352 19.22 29.81 36.33
C LEU A 352 18.54 30.61 37.45
N GLN A 353 17.38 30.18 37.89
CA GLN A 353 16.68 30.72 39.02
C GLN A 353 16.90 29.88 40.26
N SER A 354 17.68 30.38 41.22
CA SER A 354 17.92 29.68 42.51
C SER A 354 17.14 30.32 43.64
N ARG A 355 16.65 29.50 44.59
CA ARG A 355 15.96 30.00 45.79
C ARG A 355 16.94 30.04 46.95
N GLY A 356 17.06 31.24 47.59
CA GLY A 356 17.90 31.48 48.76
C GLY A 356 19.18 32.26 48.48
N ALA A 357 19.69 33.04 49.45
CA ALA A 357 20.86 33.90 49.28
C ALA A 357 22.16 33.13 49.01
N LEU A 358 22.38 32.02 49.71
CA LEU A 358 23.54 31.12 49.53
C LEU A 358 23.53 30.37 48.21
N SER A 359 22.34 30.05 47.67
CA SER A 359 22.21 29.35 46.39
C SER A 359 22.36 30.34 45.23
N ARG A 360 22.08 31.65 45.40
CA ARG A 360 22.38 32.66 44.35
C ARG A 360 23.89 32.82 44.12
N VAL A 361 24.68 32.88 45.16
CA VAL A 361 26.16 32.94 45.03
C VAL A 361 26.71 31.66 44.37
N LYS A 362 26.25 30.46 44.78
CA LYS A 362 26.61 29.20 44.12
C LYS A 362 26.15 29.13 42.65
N ALA A 363 24.97 29.66 42.35
CA ALA A 363 24.47 29.73 40.97
C ALA A 363 25.34 30.61 40.09
N THR A 364 25.80 31.78 40.57
CA THR A 364 26.69 32.65 39.81
C THR A 364 28.04 31.98 39.51
N LEU A 365 28.60 31.21 40.47
CA LEU A 365 29.85 30.49 40.29
C LEU A 365 29.67 29.23 39.43
N ALA A 366 28.49 28.62 39.41
CA ALA A 366 28.17 27.45 38.58
C ALA A 366 27.79 27.80 37.12
N THR A 367 27.54 29.06 36.82
CA THR A 367 27.09 29.52 35.47
C THR A 367 27.98 29.01 34.32
N PRO A 368 29.34 29.08 34.40
CA PRO A 368 30.20 28.59 33.32
C PRO A 368 30.10 27.05 33.15
N LEU A 369 29.98 26.31 34.24
CA LEU A 369 29.85 24.83 34.21
C LEU A 369 28.49 24.40 33.64
N VAL A 370 27.42 25.08 34.02
CA VAL A 370 26.06 24.87 33.49
C VAL A 370 26.05 25.22 32.00
N ALA A 371 26.66 26.36 31.60
CA ALA A 371 26.79 26.69 30.18
C ALA A 371 27.51 25.62 29.36
N LEU A 372 28.60 25.08 29.91
CA LEU A 372 29.35 23.99 29.26
C LEU A 372 28.51 22.71 29.17
N ALA A 373 27.80 22.35 30.24
CA ALA A 373 26.91 21.19 30.28
C ALA A 373 25.76 21.32 29.27
N VAL A 374 25.09 22.48 29.22
CA VAL A 374 24.03 22.79 28.25
C VAL A 374 24.57 22.69 26.82
N ARG A 375 25.72 23.31 26.54
CA ARG A 375 26.36 23.20 25.22
C ARG A 375 26.72 21.77 24.85
N ARG A 376 27.20 20.96 25.78
CA ARG A 376 27.48 19.55 25.57
C ARG A 376 26.23 18.74 25.30
N ALA A 377 25.20 18.89 26.14
CA ALA A 377 23.93 18.18 26.02
C ALA A 377 23.17 18.53 24.74
N THR A 378 23.29 19.77 24.27
CA THR A 378 22.63 20.25 23.03
C THR A 378 23.53 20.17 21.79
N GLY A 379 24.74 19.59 21.87
CA GLY A 379 25.70 19.57 20.76
C GLY A 379 26.08 20.97 20.27
N GLY A 380 26.07 21.98 21.17
CA GLY A 380 26.25 23.38 20.79
C GLY A 380 25.07 23.99 20.02
N GLY A 381 23.88 23.43 20.19
CA GLY A 381 22.67 23.84 19.47
C GLY A 381 22.48 23.19 18.11
N LYS A 382 23.24 22.14 17.81
CA LYS A 382 23.17 21.39 16.54
C LYS A 382 22.95 19.91 16.81
N LEU A 383 21.85 19.37 16.31
CA LEU A 383 21.49 17.97 16.42
C LEU A 383 21.52 17.33 15.03
N PRO A 384 22.60 16.61 14.67
CA PRO A 384 22.69 15.95 13.37
C PRO A 384 21.69 14.79 13.31
N LEU A 385 20.75 14.83 12.36
CA LEU A 385 19.73 13.79 12.17
C LEU A 385 19.94 12.98 10.88
N GLY A 386 21.01 13.24 10.13
CA GLY A 386 21.28 12.56 8.86
C GLY A 386 21.30 11.06 8.98
N ALA A 387 22.07 10.51 9.95
CA ALA A 387 22.18 9.08 10.18
C ALA A 387 20.83 8.42 10.56
N GLN A 388 20.02 9.09 11.37
CA GLN A 388 18.68 8.62 11.77
C GLN A 388 17.73 8.57 10.56
N LEU A 389 17.79 9.57 9.69
CA LEU A 389 16.99 9.58 8.45
C LEU A 389 17.44 8.46 7.49
N ASP A 390 18.75 8.18 7.39
CA ASP A 390 19.27 7.11 6.57
C ASP A 390 18.89 5.73 7.13
N SER A 391 18.93 5.55 8.45
CA SER A 391 18.45 4.34 9.13
C SER A 391 16.95 4.14 8.93
N ALA A 392 16.15 5.17 9.09
CA ALA A 392 14.70 5.12 8.84
C ALA A 392 14.39 4.75 7.39
N ARG A 393 15.15 5.29 6.42
CA ARG A 393 15.04 4.92 5.01
C ARG A 393 15.37 3.44 4.79
N ALA A 394 16.43 2.92 5.40
CA ALA A 394 16.82 1.53 5.28
C ALA A 394 15.77 0.57 5.86
N GLU A 395 15.21 0.89 7.03
CA GLU A 395 14.12 0.11 7.64
C GLU A 395 12.85 0.12 6.78
N LEU A 396 12.48 1.26 6.20
CA LEU A 396 11.35 1.35 5.27
C LEU A 396 11.57 0.48 4.04
N LEU A 397 12.78 0.46 3.47
CA LEU A 397 13.12 -0.39 2.33
C LEU A 397 12.96 -1.87 2.67
N ILE A 398 13.35 -2.31 3.87
CA ILE A 398 13.16 -3.70 4.32
C ILE A 398 11.67 -4.04 4.43
N LYS A 399 10.86 -3.14 5.01
CA LYS A 399 9.41 -3.35 5.19
C LYS A 399 8.60 -3.28 3.89
N LEU A 400 9.09 -2.51 2.91
CA LEU A 400 8.42 -2.29 1.62
C LEU A 400 8.91 -3.26 0.53
N ASN A 401 9.74 -4.25 0.86
CA ASN A 401 10.26 -5.24 -0.08
C ASN A 401 10.08 -6.64 0.49
N GLY A 402 9.59 -7.56 -0.31
CA GLY A 402 9.43 -8.95 0.08
C GLY A 402 8.17 -9.60 -0.47
N ALA A 403 7.97 -10.85 -0.08
CA ALA A 403 6.78 -11.61 -0.45
C ALA A 403 5.57 -11.16 0.38
N LEU A 404 4.50 -10.75 -0.28
CA LEU A 404 3.22 -10.43 0.35
C LEU A 404 2.34 -11.67 0.52
N ALA A 405 2.45 -12.61 -0.43
CA ALA A 405 1.76 -13.90 -0.45
C ALA A 405 2.51 -14.85 -1.39
N PRO A 406 2.21 -16.16 -1.42
CA PRO A 406 2.74 -17.06 -2.42
C PRO A 406 2.49 -16.54 -3.84
N GLY A 407 3.56 -16.38 -4.63
CA GLY A 407 3.50 -15.83 -5.98
C GLY A 407 3.28 -14.30 -6.07
N VAL A 408 3.28 -13.56 -4.95
CA VAL A 408 3.09 -12.10 -4.93
C VAL A 408 4.26 -11.45 -4.24
N VAL A 409 5.06 -10.68 -4.99
CA VAL A 409 6.27 -10.02 -4.49
C VAL A 409 6.13 -8.51 -4.62
N MET A 410 6.40 -7.78 -3.54
CA MET A 410 6.47 -6.33 -3.53
C MET A 410 7.93 -5.88 -3.65
N GLY A 411 8.19 -4.93 -4.54
CA GLY A 411 9.47 -4.25 -4.68
C GLY A 411 9.27 -2.75 -4.72
N SER A 412 9.99 -2.06 -3.86
CA SER A 412 9.92 -0.60 -3.74
C SER A 412 11.31 0.00 -3.64
N SER A 413 11.45 1.21 -4.12
CA SER A 413 12.63 2.04 -3.93
C SER A 413 12.24 3.34 -3.22
N VAL A 414 12.89 3.66 -2.12
CA VAL A 414 12.78 4.96 -1.47
C VAL A 414 13.96 5.79 -1.93
N ARG A 415 13.69 6.82 -2.75
CA ARG A 415 14.74 7.70 -3.28
C ARG A 415 15.25 8.62 -2.19
N ASP A 416 14.33 9.27 -1.48
CA ASP A 416 14.68 10.29 -0.52
C ASP A 416 13.68 10.37 0.64
N VAL A 417 14.21 10.77 1.81
CA VAL A 417 13.47 11.11 3.02
C VAL A 417 13.96 12.49 3.47
N GLN A 418 13.14 13.50 3.27
CA GLN A 418 13.49 14.90 3.57
C GLN A 418 12.59 15.45 4.67
N ILE A 419 13.17 16.09 5.68
CA ILE A 419 12.44 17.00 6.54
C ILE A 419 12.29 18.32 5.78
N THR A 420 11.06 18.75 5.56
CA THR A 420 10.75 19.98 4.81
C THR A 420 10.52 21.18 5.73
N GLU A 421 10.04 20.94 6.95
CA GLU A 421 9.69 21.99 7.88
C GLU A 421 9.68 21.48 9.32
N VAL A 422 10.09 22.35 10.25
CA VAL A 422 9.92 22.16 11.70
C VAL A 422 9.28 23.44 12.24
N THR A 423 8.11 23.31 12.86
CA THR A 423 7.34 24.43 13.40
C THR A 423 6.95 24.18 14.85
N THR A 424 7.00 25.23 15.66
CA THR A 424 6.48 25.22 17.02
C THR A 424 5.00 25.61 17.01
N THR A 425 4.19 24.85 17.74
CA THR A 425 2.77 25.13 17.97
C THR A 425 2.52 25.33 19.47
N PRO A 426 1.37 25.84 19.92
CA PRO A 426 1.07 25.95 21.34
C PRO A 426 1.09 24.64 22.10
N SER A 427 0.87 23.50 21.43
CA SER A 427 0.75 22.17 22.03
C SER A 427 1.97 21.27 21.83
N GLY A 428 2.87 21.59 20.90
CA GLY A 428 4.00 20.73 20.55
C GLY A 428 4.84 21.24 19.40
N ILE A 429 5.74 20.39 18.93
CA ILE A 429 6.52 20.59 17.71
C ILE A 429 5.89 19.78 16.59
N VAL A 430 5.72 20.37 15.43
CA VAL A 430 5.28 19.72 14.20
C VAL A 430 6.45 19.63 13.24
N VAL A 431 6.82 18.42 12.86
CA VAL A 431 7.82 18.13 11.86
C VAL A 431 7.10 17.64 10.60
N ARG A 432 7.34 18.28 9.47
CA ARG A 432 6.87 17.84 8.16
C ARG A 432 8.02 17.17 7.42
N ALA A 433 7.78 15.99 6.92
CA ALA A 433 8.73 15.23 6.10
C ALA A 433 8.08 14.84 4.79
N ARG A 434 8.89 14.56 3.78
CA ARG A 434 8.45 14.04 2.49
C ARG A 434 9.28 12.84 2.11
N LEU A 435 8.60 11.76 1.73
CA LEU A 435 9.19 10.57 1.17
C LEU A 435 8.87 10.50 -0.31
N THR A 436 9.86 10.17 -1.14
CA THR A 436 9.69 9.96 -2.58
C THR A 436 10.29 8.63 -3.01
N GLY A 437 9.71 8.01 -4.02
CA GLY A 437 10.19 6.72 -4.53
C GLY A 437 9.23 6.06 -5.50
N GLN A 438 9.46 4.78 -5.75
CA GLN A 438 8.63 3.96 -6.61
C GLN A 438 8.21 2.68 -5.89
N SER A 439 7.03 2.16 -6.21
CA SER A 439 6.56 0.89 -5.67
C SER A 439 5.89 0.05 -6.75
N GLY A 440 6.09 -1.26 -6.67
CA GLY A 440 5.50 -2.22 -7.58
C GLY A 440 5.23 -3.55 -6.91
N VAL A 441 4.30 -4.30 -7.50
CA VAL A 441 3.93 -5.65 -7.10
C VAL A 441 3.98 -6.52 -8.35
N TRP A 442 4.62 -7.68 -8.24
CA TRP A 442 4.67 -8.70 -9.27
C TRP A 442 3.88 -9.91 -8.82
N ILE A 443 2.97 -10.37 -9.68
CA ILE A 443 2.20 -11.60 -9.51
C ILE A 443 2.76 -12.62 -10.51
N GLN A 444 3.33 -13.72 -9.97
CA GLN A 444 4.10 -14.70 -10.75
C GLN A 444 3.52 -16.12 -10.59
#